data_7e3f91144aee244459db71e6d5cc0e23
#
_entry.id   7e3f91144aee244459db71e6d5cc0e23
#
_cell.length_a   1.000
_cell.length_b   1.000
_cell.length_c   1.000
_cell.angle_alpha   90.00
_cell.angle_beta   90.00
_cell.angle_gamma   90.00
#
_symmetry.space_group_name_H-M   'P 1'
#
loop_
_entity.id
_entity.type
_entity.pdbx_description
1 polymer ?
#
loop_
_entity_poly.entity_id
_entity_poly.type
_entity_poly.pdbx_seq_one_letter_code
_entity_poly.pdbx_strand_id
1 'polypeptide(L)'
;MEQFSALLIMSIRFGIAGLVLVWFTKPPWGYMREIFVVALIGSTIQYGLTYNGLKGIDASTAAILVQLEGPILALMGTILLKEKLGLTRALGMGFAFLGVFIIAGEPRLDGHIDSVILLVAGSTVWAVAQIMISRLKGLSGITILAWVAIMATPQMLIASLIIEDGQWQAITSASLVDWSIIFYLAFIMTVVGYSVWYHLLSSVDVSKVSPFLMLLPITSIIAEMILLDEKLTLSMIIGGLMIMTGVASTLINWRWP
;
A
#
# COMPACT_ATOMS: atom_id res chain seq x y z
N MET A 1 -15.29 -11.74 5.35
CA MET A 1 -13.85 -11.87 5.62
C MET A 1 -13.49 -11.62 7.09
N GLU A 2 -14.45 -11.58 7.98
CA GLU A 2 -14.22 -11.39 9.42
C GLU A 2 -13.48 -12.56 10.10
N GLN A 3 -13.42 -13.71 9.44
CA GLN A 3 -12.82 -14.94 10.02
C GLN A 3 -11.29 -14.99 9.87
N PHE A 4 -10.73 -14.37 8.84
CA PHE A 4 -9.28 -14.39 8.60
C PHE A 4 -8.62 -13.16 9.19
N SER A 5 -7.58 -13.37 9.97
CA SER A 5 -6.71 -12.29 10.41
C SER A 5 -5.90 -11.71 9.23
N ALA A 6 -5.53 -10.45 9.36
CA ALA A 6 -4.97 -9.67 8.26
C ALA A 6 -3.65 -10.22 7.72
N LEU A 7 -2.71 -10.56 8.61
CA LEU A 7 -1.41 -11.09 8.21
C LEU A 7 -1.52 -12.52 7.66
N LEU A 8 -2.49 -13.32 8.16
CA LEU A 8 -2.76 -14.64 7.60
C LEU A 8 -3.22 -14.54 6.15
N ILE A 9 -4.22 -13.67 5.86
CA ILE A 9 -4.68 -13.46 4.47
C ILE A 9 -3.52 -13.04 3.58
N MET A 10 -2.70 -12.07 4.05
CA MET A 10 -1.57 -11.58 3.26
C MET A 10 -0.51 -12.66 3.06
N SER A 11 -0.24 -13.49 4.06
CA SER A 11 0.67 -14.63 3.91
C SER A 11 0.19 -15.59 2.82
N ILE A 12 -1.09 -15.98 2.84
CA ILE A 12 -1.67 -16.89 1.83
C ILE A 12 -1.64 -16.22 0.45
N ARG A 13 -2.06 -14.95 0.36
CA ARG A 13 -2.07 -14.17 -0.89
C ARG A 13 -0.68 -14.07 -1.53
N PHE A 14 0.33 -13.69 -0.75
CA PHE A 14 1.71 -13.59 -1.23
C PHE A 14 2.30 -14.97 -1.51
N GLY A 15 1.94 -15.99 -0.72
CA GLY A 15 2.35 -17.38 -0.95
C GLY A 15 1.91 -17.89 -2.30
N ILE A 16 0.63 -17.75 -2.63
CA ILE A 16 0.09 -18.14 -3.93
C ILE A 16 0.78 -17.35 -5.05
N ALA A 17 0.87 -16.02 -4.93
CA ALA A 17 1.49 -15.17 -5.93
C ALA A 17 2.98 -15.52 -6.15
N GLY A 18 3.72 -15.69 -5.06
CA GLY A 18 5.14 -16.06 -5.09
C GLY A 18 5.37 -17.41 -5.74
N LEU A 19 4.59 -18.43 -5.35
CA LEU A 19 4.67 -19.77 -5.93
C LEU A 19 4.38 -19.79 -7.43
N VAL A 20 3.45 -18.95 -7.89
CA VAL A 20 3.17 -18.82 -9.33
C VAL A 20 4.30 -18.10 -10.06
N LEU A 21 4.78 -16.98 -9.52
CA LEU A 21 5.73 -16.13 -10.23
C LEU A 21 7.17 -16.65 -10.19
N VAL A 22 7.56 -17.40 -9.16
CA VAL A 22 8.94 -17.86 -9.00
C VAL A 22 9.40 -18.76 -10.16
N TRP A 23 8.51 -19.50 -10.77
CA TRP A 23 8.81 -20.36 -11.91
C TRP A 23 9.18 -19.61 -13.19
N PHE A 24 8.78 -18.35 -13.27
CA PHE A 24 9.05 -17.48 -14.42
C PHE A 24 10.26 -16.56 -14.20
N THR A 25 10.93 -16.67 -13.05
CA THR A 25 12.03 -15.80 -12.67
C THR A 25 13.23 -16.58 -12.18
N LYS A 26 14.42 -16.08 -12.49
CA LYS A 26 15.65 -16.68 -11.94
C LYS A 26 15.89 -16.13 -10.52
N PRO A 27 16.45 -16.96 -9.61
CA PRO A 27 16.84 -16.50 -8.29
C PRO A 27 17.83 -15.33 -8.40
N PRO A 28 17.57 -14.20 -7.75
CA PRO A 28 18.43 -13.02 -7.80
C PRO A 28 19.61 -13.16 -6.81
N TRP A 29 20.47 -14.12 -7.08
CA TRP A 29 21.66 -14.34 -6.27
C TRP A 29 22.50 -13.05 -6.16
N GLY A 30 22.92 -12.71 -4.95
CA GLY A 30 23.59 -11.45 -4.65
C GLY A 30 22.69 -10.35 -4.13
N TYR A 31 21.34 -10.47 -4.29
CA TYR A 31 20.35 -9.51 -3.77
C TYR A 31 19.37 -10.13 -2.75
N MET A 32 19.61 -11.37 -2.33
CA MET A 32 18.67 -12.11 -1.47
C MET A 32 18.47 -11.43 -0.12
N ARG A 33 19.55 -10.86 0.46
CA ARG A 33 19.48 -10.13 1.73
C ARG A 33 18.63 -8.87 1.59
N GLU A 34 18.85 -8.12 0.54
CA GLU A 34 18.10 -6.89 0.26
C GLU A 34 16.62 -7.20 0.03
N ILE A 35 16.31 -8.23 -0.74
CA ILE A 35 14.94 -8.70 -0.98
C ILE A 35 14.28 -9.17 0.32
N PHE A 36 15.02 -9.91 1.17
CA PHE A 36 14.51 -10.31 2.49
C PHE A 36 14.13 -9.11 3.35
N VAL A 37 14.98 -8.08 3.38
CA VAL A 37 14.72 -6.85 4.16
C VAL A 37 13.57 -6.04 3.53
N VAL A 38 13.49 -5.97 2.20
CA VAL A 38 12.36 -5.35 1.51
C VAL A 38 11.06 -6.08 1.83
N ALA A 39 11.05 -7.42 1.84
CA ALA A 39 9.89 -8.21 2.20
C ALA A 39 9.48 -7.97 3.66
N LEU A 40 10.44 -7.87 4.58
CA LEU A 40 10.18 -7.60 5.98
C LEU A 40 9.57 -6.20 6.18
N ILE A 41 10.20 -5.18 5.61
CA ILE A 41 9.78 -3.78 5.78
C ILE A 41 8.53 -3.50 4.95
N GLY A 42 8.59 -3.73 3.64
CA GLY A 42 7.56 -3.31 2.69
C GLY A 42 6.36 -4.23 2.59
N SER A 43 6.42 -5.38 3.23
CA SER A 43 5.28 -6.30 3.28
C SER A 43 4.90 -6.59 4.73
N THR A 44 5.72 -7.29 5.51
CA THR A 44 5.31 -7.77 6.85
C THR A 44 5.00 -6.62 7.81
N ILE A 45 5.92 -5.68 7.99
CA ILE A 45 5.73 -4.53 8.91
C ILE A 45 4.67 -3.59 8.35
N GLN A 46 4.75 -3.25 7.07
CA GLN A 46 3.83 -2.32 6.43
C GLN A 46 2.38 -2.81 6.52
N TYR A 47 2.09 -4.05 6.13
CA TYR A 47 0.73 -4.59 6.22
C TYR A 47 0.27 -4.76 7.66
N GLY A 48 1.17 -5.14 8.58
CA GLY A 48 0.86 -5.19 10.00
C GLY A 48 0.39 -3.85 10.55
N LEU A 49 1.07 -2.76 10.21
CA LEU A 49 0.68 -1.40 10.59
C LEU A 49 -0.63 -0.97 9.92
N THR A 50 -0.72 -1.12 8.61
CA THR A 50 -1.88 -0.69 7.82
C THR A 50 -3.16 -1.40 8.28
N TYR A 51 -3.14 -2.73 8.40
CA TYR A 51 -4.35 -3.46 8.78
C TYR A 51 -4.77 -3.23 10.24
N ASN A 52 -3.83 -3.00 11.16
CA ASN A 52 -4.22 -2.60 12.50
C ASN A 52 -4.80 -1.17 12.52
N GLY A 53 -4.29 -0.27 11.69
CA GLY A 53 -4.89 1.04 11.49
C GLY A 53 -6.30 1.00 10.90
N LEU A 54 -6.57 0.04 10.00
CA LEU A 54 -7.89 -0.13 9.40
C LEU A 54 -8.99 -0.58 10.39
N LYS A 55 -8.64 -1.19 11.52
CA LYS A 55 -9.63 -1.68 12.49
C LYS A 55 -10.41 -0.57 13.20
N GLY A 56 -9.87 0.64 13.25
CA GLY A 56 -10.46 1.75 14.01
C GLY A 56 -11.13 2.82 13.15
N ILE A 57 -11.10 2.71 11.82
CA ILE A 57 -11.66 3.72 10.93
C ILE A 57 -12.39 3.06 9.76
N ASP A 58 -13.32 3.81 9.16
CA ASP A 58 -14.05 3.34 7.98
C ASP A 58 -13.17 3.31 6.73
N ALA A 59 -13.60 2.50 5.77
CA ALA A 59 -12.83 2.19 4.57
C ALA A 59 -12.59 3.44 3.71
N SER A 60 -13.58 4.35 3.61
CA SER A 60 -13.44 5.59 2.85
C SER A 60 -12.39 6.53 3.44
N THR A 61 -12.36 6.70 4.76
CA THR A 61 -11.32 7.46 5.45
C THR A 61 -9.94 6.83 5.23
N ALA A 62 -9.85 5.51 5.35
CA ALA A 62 -8.60 4.78 5.12
C ALA A 62 -8.10 4.95 3.68
N ALA A 63 -8.98 4.82 2.69
CA ALA A 63 -8.64 4.97 1.27
C ALA A 63 -8.07 6.38 0.96
N ILE A 64 -8.61 7.41 1.60
CA ILE A 64 -8.07 8.78 1.46
C ILE A 64 -6.71 8.90 2.14
N LEU A 65 -6.54 8.37 3.36
CA LEU A 65 -5.28 8.47 4.12
C LEU A 65 -4.13 7.72 3.44
N VAL A 66 -4.39 6.58 2.82
CA VAL A 66 -3.39 5.82 2.07
C VAL A 66 -2.81 6.64 0.90
N GLN A 67 -3.53 7.63 0.35
CA GLN A 67 -2.98 8.50 -0.69
C GLN A 67 -1.76 9.33 -0.25
N LEU A 68 -1.49 9.40 1.06
CA LEU A 68 -0.24 9.98 1.57
C LEU A 68 1.01 9.20 1.16
N GLU A 69 0.90 7.98 0.69
CA GLU A 69 2.04 7.20 0.19
C GLU A 69 2.84 7.97 -0.86
N GLY A 70 2.18 8.70 -1.76
CA GLY A 70 2.83 9.52 -2.78
C GLY A 70 3.66 10.67 -2.20
N PRO A 71 3.08 11.59 -1.41
CA PRO A 71 3.82 12.66 -0.73
C PRO A 71 4.94 12.15 0.18
N ILE A 72 4.68 11.09 0.94
CA ILE A 72 5.69 10.49 1.82
C ILE A 72 6.82 9.89 1.01
N LEU A 73 6.54 9.19 -0.09
CA LEU A 73 7.57 8.66 -0.98
C LEU A 73 8.45 9.79 -1.57
N ALA A 74 7.84 10.92 -1.99
CA ALA A 74 8.57 12.08 -2.48
C ALA A 74 9.47 12.69 -1.38
N LEU A 75 8.96 12.78 -0.15
CA LEU A 75 9.73 13.24 1.01
C LEU A 75 10.91 12.30 1.32
N MET A 76 10.66 10.99 1.36
CA MET A 76 11.70 9.99 1.60
C MET A 76 12.74 9.98 0.46
N GLY A 77 12.33 10.16 -0.80
CA GLY A 77 13.25 10.35 -1.93
C GLY A 77 14.18 11.53 -1.72
N THR A 78 13.65 12.65 -1.25
CA THR A 78 14.45 13.84 -0.92
C THR A 78 15.47 13.56 0.19
N ILE A 79 15.04 12.89 1.27
CA ILE A 79 15.88 12.63 2.44
C ILE A 79 16.91 11.52 2.15
N LEU A 80 16.47 10.40 1.60
CA LEU A 80 17.29 9.19 1.48
C LEU A 80 18.08 9.12 0.18
N LEU A 81 17.60 9.72 -0.92
CA LEU A 81 18.26 9.78 -2.20
C LEU A 81 18.92 11.16 -2.47
N LYS A 82 18.73 12.11 -1.53
CA LYS A 82 19.23 13.50 -1.65
C LYS A 82 18.71 14.20 -2.93
N GLU A 83 17.51 13.86 -3.36
CA GLU A 83 16.86 14.51 -4.48
C GLU A 83 16.43 15.93 -4.09
N LYS A 84 16.49 16.87 -5.05
CA LYS A 84 16.06 18.24 -4.79
C LYS A 84 14.52 18.30 -4.73
N LEU A 85 13.99 18.74 -3.60
CA LEU A 85 12.58 18.99 -3.44
C LEU A 85 12.25 20.37 -4.05
N GLY A 86 11.55 20.39 -5.18
CA GLY A 86 11.05 21.66 -5.74
C GLY A 86 9.95 22.26 -4.85
N LEU A 87 9.83 23.59 -4.87
CA LEU A 87 8.87 24.32 -4.05
C LEU A 87 7.41 23.81 -4.25
N THR A 88 7.02 23.53 -5.48
CA THR A 88 5.69 23.00 -5.81
C THR A 88 5.42 21.66 -5.10
N ARG A 89 6.40 20.76 -5.08
CA ARG A 89 6.29 19.48 -4.37
C ARG A 89 6.22 19.68 -2.87
N ALA A 90 7.05 20.59 -2.31
CA ALA A 90 7.04 20.89 -0.89
C ALA A 90 5.67 21.46 -0.44
N LEU A 91 5.14 22.42 -1.19
CA LEU A 91 3.80 23.00 -0.92
C LEU A 91 2.70 21.94 -1.06
N GLY A 92 2.75 21.10 -2.10
CA GLY A 92 1.79 20.02 -2.29
C GLY A 92 1.78 19.01 -1.16
N MET A 93 2.97 18.62 -0.68
CA MET A 93 3.09 17.73 0.49
C MET A 93 2.51 18.40 1.74
N GLY A 94 2.87 19.66 2.01
CA GLY A 94 2.31 20.41 3.13
C GLY A 94 0.78 20.47 3.07
N PHE A 95 0.21 20.71 1.87
CA PHE A 95 -1.23 20.74 1.66
C PHE A 95 -1.88 19.37 1.88
N ALA A 96 -1.24 18.26 1.43
CA ALA A 96 -1.72 16.92 1.68
C ALA A 96 -1.70 16.59 3.19
N PHE A 97 -0.63 16.93 3.91
CA PHE A 97 -0.58 16.72 5.36
C PHE A 97 -1.62 17.54 6.13
N LEU A 98 -1.89 18.78 5.71
CA LEU A 98 -2.99 19.57 6.29
C LEU A 98 -4.36 18.89 6.09
N GLY A 99 -4.59 18.26 4.93
CA GLY A 99 -5.78 17.46 4.69
C GLY A 99 -5.92 16.30 5.68
N VAL A 100 -4.81 15.63 6.04
CA VAL A 100 -4.81 14.58 7.09
C VAL A 100 -5.23 15.15 8.45
N PHE A 101 -4.72 16.31 8.84
CA PHE A 101 -5.11 16.93 10.11
C PHE A 101 -6.59 17.26 10.17
N ILE A 102 -7.19 17.68 9.04
CA ILE A 102 -8.63 17.95 8.97
C ILE A 102 -9.42 16.65 9.16
N ILE A 103 -9.01 15.56 8.50
CA ILE A 103 -9.66 14.25 8.65
C ILE A 103 -9.46 13.70 10.07
N ALA A 104 -8.25 13.78 10.62
CA ALA A 104 -7.95 13.31 11.98
C ALA A 104 -8.71 14.09 13.07
N GLY A 105 -9.10 15.33 12.79
CA GLY A 105 -9.96 16.13 13.65
C GLY A 105 -11.47 15.85 13.54
N GLU A 106 -11.86 14.86 12.77
CA GLU A 106 -13.26 14.43 12.64
C GLU A 106 -13.77 13.86 13.96
N PRO A 107 -14.92 14.33 14.50
CA PRO A 107 -15.44 13.82 15.78
C PRO A 107 -15.67 12.31 15.84
N ARG A 108 -15.97 11.66 14.70
CA ARG A 108 -16.13 10.21 14.62
C ARG A 108 -14.82 9.44 14.75
N LEU A 109 -13.67 10.10 14.61
CA LEU A 109 -12.34 9.53 14.86
C LEU A 109 -11.84 9.77 16.29
N ASP A 110 -12.67 10.39 17.14
CA ASP A 110 -12.35 10.56 18.57
C ASP A 110 -12.14 9.18 19.21
N GLY A 111 -10.95 8.99 19.80
CA GLY A 111 -10.51 7.69 20.32
C GLY A 111 -9.84 6.77 19.28
N HIS A 112 -9.75 7.15 17.99
CA HIS A 112 -9.14 6.36 16.92
C HIS A 112 -7.93 7.04 16.24
N ILE A 113 -7.33 8.01 16.91
CA ILE A 113 -6.12 8.70 16.41
C ILE A 113 -4.94 7.74 16.24
N ASP A 114 -4.87 6.71 17.06
CA ASP A 114 -3.91 5.60 16.93
C ASP A 114 -4.02 4.91 15.55
N SER A 115 -5.22 4.69 15.05
CA SER A 115 -5.49 4.12 13.74
C SER A 115 -4.95 5.02 12.61
N VAL A 116 -5.15 6.32 12.70
CA VAL A 116 -4.58 7.31 11.76
C VAL A 116 -3.05 7.27 11.80
N ILE A 117 -2.47 7.25 13.00
CA ILE A 117 -1.01 7.17 13.18
C ILE A 117 -0.47 5.87 12.57
N LEU A 118 -1.12 4.73 12.78
CA LEU A 118 -0.71 3.44 12.23
C LEU A 118 -0.76 3.44 10.70
N LEU A 119 -1.77 4.05 10.07
CA LEU A 119 -1.85 4.17 8.61
C LEU A 119 -0.74 5.06 8.04
N VAL A 120 -0.47 6.20 8.66
CA VAL A 120 0.62 7.10 8.25
C VAL A 120 1.98 6.42 8.43
N ALA A 121 2.17 5.67 9.52
CA ALA A 121 3.37 4.87 9.74
C ALA A 121 3.50 3.76 8.69
N GLY A 122 2.41 3.05 8.36
CA GLY A 122 2.37 2.05 7.30
C GLY A 122 2.77 2.64 5.94
N SER A 123 2.22 3.80 5.57
CA SER A 123 2.58 4.53 4.36
C SER A 123 4.05 4.96 4.34
N THR A 124 4.59 5.35 5.50
CA THR A 124 6.02 5.71 5.64
C THR A 124 6.93 4.50 5.44
N VAL A 125 6.60 3.38 6.06
CA VAL A 125 7.33 2.12 5.93
C VAL A 125 7.26 1.60 4.48
N TRP A 126 6.11 1.72 3.83
CA TRP A 126 5.95 1.41 2.41
C TRP A 126 6.87 2.28 1.55
N ALA A 127 6.89 3.59 1.76
CA ALA A 127 7.75 4.51 1.02
C ALA A 127 9.24 4.16 1.16
N VAL A 128 9.69 3.81 2.38
CA VAL A 128 11.06 3.33 2.61
C VAL A 128 11.35 2.08 1.78
N ALA A 129 10.43 1.11 1.75
CA ALA A 129 10.58 -0.10 0.95
C ALA A 129 10.66 0.21 -0.56
N GLN A 130 9.85 1.16 -1.09
CA GLN A 130 9.94 1.58 -2.49
C GLN A 130 11.32 2.18 -2.81
N ILE A 131 11.89 2.98 -1.91
CA ILE A 131 13.26 3.50 -2.06
C ILE A 131 14.29 2.36 -2.05
N MET A 132 14.12 1.35 -1.21
CA MET A 132 15.00 0.18 -1.21
C MET A 132 14.89 -0.61 -2.52
N ILE A 133 13.67 -0.83 -3.03
CA ILE A 133 13.41 -1.48 -4.32
C ILE A 133 14.07 -0.69 -5.46
N SER A 134 13.99 0.63 -5.47
CA SER A 134 14.60 1.47 -6.52
C SER A 134 16.12 1.35 -6.60
N ARG A 135 16.77 0.85 -5.55
CA ARG A 135 18.21 0.57 -5.50
C ARG A 135 18.59 -0.82 -6.02
N LEU A 136 17.63 -1.72 -6.24
CA LEU A 136 17.84 -3.07 -6.79
C LEU A 136 17.99 -3.00 -8.31
N LYS A 137 19.00 -2.26 -8.77
CA LYS A 137 19.28 -2.05 -10.20
C LYS A 137 19.69 -3.37 -10.87
N GLY A 138 19.13 -3.63 -12.05
CA GLY A 138 19.43 -4.83 -12.82
C GLY A 138 18.47 -6.01 -12.60
N LEU A 139 17.55 -5.92 -11.61
CA LEU A 139 16.47 -6.88 -11.45
C LEU A 139 15.20 -6.36 -12.14
N SER A 140 14.49 -7.27 -12.82
CA SER A 140 13.15 -6.94 -13.34
C SER A 140 12.15 -6.81 -12.20
N GLY A 141 11.12 -5.95 -12.36
CA GLY A 141 10.06 -5.78 -11.38
C GLY A 141 9.36 -7.10 -11.02
N ILE A 142 9.13 -7.97 -12.02
CA ILE A 142 8.53 -9.30 -11.80
C ILE A 142 9.44 -10.17 -10.94
N THR A 143 10.76 -10.13 -11.14
CA THR A 143 11.73 -10.86 -10.30
C THR A 143 11.67 -10.35 -8.86
N ILE A 144 11.68 -9.04 -8.67
CA ILE A 144 11.57 -8.46 -7.33
C ILE A 144 10.25 -8.88 -6.68
N LEU A 145 9.12 -8.75 -7.38
CA LEU A 145 7.81 -9.17 -6.86
C LEU A 145 7.77 -10.64 -6.46
N ALA A 146 8.24 -11.54 -7.33
CA ALA A 146 8.24 -12.98 -7.09
C ALA A 146 9.01 -13.33 -5.81
N TRP A 147 10.23 -12.81 -5.67
CA TRP A 147 11.10 -13.15 -4.56
C TRP A 147 10.77 -12.40 -3.27
N VAL A 148 10.25 -11.18 -3.35
CA VAL A 148 9.65 -10.50 -2.20
C VAL A 148 8.45 -11.30 -1.70
N ALA A 149 7.57 -11.77 -2.59
CA ALA A 149 6.39 -12.54 -2.21
C ALA A 149 6.76 -13.87 -1.53
N ILE A 150 7.73 -14.62 -2.09
CA ILE A 150 8.23 -15.86 -1.47
C ILE A 150 8.81 -15.62 -0.08
N MET A 151 9.56 -14.52 0.10
CA MET A 151 10.18 -14.22 1.40
C MET A 151 9.20 -13.60 2.40
N ALA A 152 8.24 -12.81 1.94
CA ALA A 152 7.21 -12.21 2.79
C ALA A 152 6.25 -13.24 3.36
N THR A 153 5.95 -14.31 2.62
CA THR A 153 5.04 -15.36 3.04
C THR A 153 5.39 -15.96 4.41
N PRO A 154 6.58 -16.54 4.64
CA PRO A 154 6.94 -17.08 5.96
C PRO A 154 7.06 -15.99 7.01
N GLN A 155 7.51 -14.78 6.66
CA GLN A 155 7.61 -13.66 7.60
C GLN A 155 6.22 -13.24 8.12
N MET A 156 5.25 -13.08 7.24
CA MET A 156 3.87 -12.73 7.60
C MET A 156 3.19 -13.88 8.36
N LEU A 157 3.44 -15.13 7.97
CA LEU A 157 2.88 -16.28 8.67
C LEU A 157 3.41 -16.34 10.12
N ILE A 158 4.72 -16.19 10.30
CA ILE A 158 5.32 -16.13 11.64
C ILE A 158 4.77 -14.96 12.44
N ALA A 159 4.68 -13.77 11.83
CA ALA A 159 4.10 -12.61 12.51
C ALA A 159 2.62 -12.86 12.88
N SER A 160 1.83 -13.46 11.99
CA SER A 160 0.45 -13.85 12.28
C SER A 160 0.37 -14.81 13.47
N LEU A 161 1.22 -15.83 13.51
CA LEU A 161 1.24 -16.81 14.62
C LEU A 161 1.66 -16.21 15.97
N ILE A 162 2.37 -15.05 15.97
CA ILE A 162 2.82 -14.37 17.20
C ILE A 162 1.79 -13.36 17.71
N ILE A 163 1.15 -12.61 16.80
CA ILE A 163 0.33 -11.43 17.16
C ILE A 163 -1.15 -11.54 16.80
N GLU A 164 -1.55 -12.58 16.12
CA GLU A 164 -2.94 -12.87 15.78
C GLU A 164 -3.33 -14.24 16.31
N ASP A 165 -4.62 -14.49 16.49
CA ASP A 165 -5.17 -15.75 16.99
C ASP A 165 -6.15 -16.38 15.99
N GLY A 166 -6.45 -17.66 16.16
CA GLY A 166 -7.50 -18.34 15.44
C GLY A 166 -7.16 -18.75 13.99
N GLN A 167 -5.89 -18.78 13.59
CA GLN A 167 -5.46 -19.09 12.21
C GLN A 167 -5.97 -20.45 11.74
N TRP A 168 -5.82 -21.48 12.59
CA TRP A 168 -6.29 -22.84 12.26
C TRP A 168 -7.80 -22.90 12.09
N GLN A 169 -8.52 -22.27 13.00
CA GLN A 169 -9.98 -22.19 12.92
C GLN A 169 -10.43 -21.45 11.67
N ALA A 170 -9.79 -20.31 11.34
CA ALA A 170 -10.07 -19.55 10.15
C ALA A 170 -9.91 -20.40 8.87
N ILE A 171 -8.82 -21.16 8.77
CA ILE A 171 -8.55 -22.00 7.60
C ILE A 171 -9.56 -23.15 7.50
N THR A 172 -9.89 -23.81 8.62
CA THR A 172 -10.77 -25.00 8.63
C THR A 172 -12.25 -24.66 8.50
N SER A 173 -12.67 -23.47 8.95
CA SER A 173 -14.06 -23.01 8.85
C SER A 173 -14.34 -22.15 7.60
N ALA A 174 -13.31 -21.85 6.81
CA ALA A 174 -13.44 -21.01 5.63
C ALA A 174 -14.38 -21.64 4.59
N SER A 175 -15.32 -20.83 4.13
CA SER A 175 -16.26 -21.21 3.08
C SER A 175 -15.57 -21.19 1.69
N LEU A 176 -16.23 -21.77 0.70
CA LEU A 176 -15.76 -21.66 -0.70
C LEU A 176 -15.69 -20.21 -1.16
N VAL A 177 -16.57 -19.36 -0.66
CA VAL A 177 -16.57 -17.92 -0.98
C VAL A 177 -15.32 -17.24 -0.43
N ASP A 178 -14.94 -17.52 0.81
CA ASP A 178 -13.71 -16.96 1.42
C ASP A 178 -12.47 -17.35 0.62
N TRP A 179 -12.35 -18.62 0.26
CA TRP A 179 -11.25 -19.09 -0.59
C TRP A 179 -11.26 -18.45 -1.98
N SER A 180 -12.43 -18.27 -2.59
CA SER A 180 -12.57 -17.59 -3.88
C SER A 180 -12.09 -16.14 -3.82
N ILE A 181 -12.39 -15.43 -2.73
CA ILE A 181 -11.90 -14.06 -2.51
C ILE A 181 -10.38 -14.04 -2.34
N ILE A 182 -9.82 -14.96 -1.55
CA ILE A 182 -8.36 -15.05 -1.38
C ILE A 182 -7.67 -15.35 -2.72
N PHE A 183 -8.23 -16.26 -3.51
CA PHE A 183 -7.72 -16.56 -4.85
C PHE A 183 -7.81 -15.35 -5.79
N TYR A 184 -8.93 -14.62 -5.77
CA TYR A 184 -9.08 -13.38 -6.53
C TYR A 184 -8.01 -12.36 -6.15
N LEU A 185 -7.79 -12.14 -4.86
CA LEU A 185 -6.76 -11.22 -4.36
C LEU A 185 -5.35 -11.67 -4.75
N ALA A 186 -5.06 -12.96 -4.68
CA ALA A 186 -3.75 -13.49 -5.03
C ALA A 186 -3.49 -13.44 -6.55
N PHE A 187 -4.43 -13.93 -7.36
CA PHE A 187 -4.24 -14.02 -8.81
C PHE A 187 -4.52 -12.69 -9.51
N ILE A 188 -5.72 -12.15 -9.35
CA ILE A 188 -6.13 -10.97 -10.13
C ILE A 188 -5.41 -9.72 -9.61
N MET A 189 -5.50 -9.47 -8.30
CA MET A 189 -4.92 -8.25 -7.73
C MET A 189 -3.39 -8.31 -7.65
N THR A 190 -2.81 -9.45 -7.27
CA THR A 190 -1.37 -9.53 -7.08
C THR A 190 -0.66 -10.01 -8.35
N VAL A 191 -0.91 -11.22 -8.85
CA VAL A 191 -0.18 -11.72 -10.01
C VAL A 191 -0.45 -10.87 -11.26
N VAL A 192 -1.71 -10.68 -11.63
CA VAL A 192 -2.06 -9.92 -12.84
C VAL A 192 -1.85 -8.43 -12.63
N GLY A 193 -2.44 -7.84 -11.57
CA GLY A 193 -2.41 -6.40 -11.32
C GLY A 193 -0.99 -5.86 -11.19
N TYR A 194 -0.16 -6.45 -10.32
CA TYR A 194 1.23 -5.99 -10.17
C TYR A 194 2.11 -6.33 -11.38
N SER A 195 1.85 -7.44 -12.10
CA SER A 195 2.61 -7.73 -13.33
C SER A 195 2.31 -6.69 -14.40
N VAL A 196 1.06 -6.29 -14.59
CA VAL A 196 0.66 -5.21 -15.51
C VAL A 196 1.27 -3.88 -15.06
N TRP A 197 1.18 -3.56 -13.77
CA TRP A 197 1.74 -2.34 -13.20
C TRP A 197 3.25 -2.25 -13.43
N TYR A 198 4.01 -3.28 -13.09
CA TYR A 198 5.46 -3.29 -13.30
C TYR A 198 5.85 -3.28 -14.78
N HIS A 199 5.05 -3.93 -15.65
CA HIS A 199 5.25 -3.84 -17.10
C HIS A 199 5.04 -2.41 -17.61
N LEU A 200 3.98 -1.73 -17.18
CA LEU A 200 3.74 -0.34 -17.53
C LEU A 200 4.87 0.57 -17.04
N LEU A 201 5.33 0.41 -15.80
CA LEU A 201 6.44 1.19 -15.24
C LEU A 201 7.76 0.94 -15.95
N SER A 202 7.98 -0.24 -16.54
CA SER A 202 9.19 -0.54 -17.33
C SER A 202 9.13 -0.06 -18.77
N SER A 203 7.91 0.13 -19.33
CA SER A 203 7.68 0.41 -20.74
C SER A 203 7.23 1.84 -21.03
N VAL A 204 6.68 2.52 -20.03
CA VAL A 204 6.10 3.87 -20.16
C VAL A 204 6.66 4.77 -19.07
N ASP A 205 6.89 6.04 -19.39
CA ASP A 205 7.34 7.03 -18.40
C ASP A 205 6.40 7.07 -17.20
N VAL A 206 6.95 6.99 -15.99
CA VAL A 206 6.18 7.02 -14.73
C VAL A 206 5.24 8.23 -14.67
N SER A 207 5.69 9.37 -15.20
CA SER A 207 4.89 10.60 -15.30
C SER A 207 3.61 10.46 -16.13
N LYS A 208 3.54 9.51 -17.05
CA LYS A 208 2.35 9.23 -17.86
C LYS A 208 1.41 8.22 -17.19
N VAL A 209 1.95 7.35 -16.35
CA VAL A 209 1.19 6.28 -15.68
C VAL A 209 0.69 6.73 -14.30
N SER A 210 1.49 7.48 -13.56
CA SER A 210 1.17 7.91 -12.20
C SER A 210 -0.17 8.68 -12.04
N PRO A 211 -0.64 9.51 -13.00
CA PRO A 211 -1.94 10.17 -12.86
C PRO A 211 -3.13 9.20 -12.73
N PHE A 212 -3.02 7.98 -13.31
CA PHE A 212 -4.07 6.97 -13.19
C PHE A 212 -4.23 6.42 -11.77
N LEU A 213 -3.18 6.47 -10.94
CA LEU A 213 -3.28 6.11 -9.52
C LEU A 213 -4.25 7.01 -8.75
N MET A 214 -4.45 8.24 -9.22
CA MET A 214 -5.42 9.16 -8.60
C MET A 214 -6.88 8.75 -8.83
N LEU A 215 -7.13 7.80 -9.72
CA LEU A 215 -8.48 7.21 -9.87
C LEU A 215 -8.79 6.22 -8.74
N LEU A 216 -7.78 5.64 -8.10
CA LEU A 216 -7.98 4.65 -7.03
C LEU A 216 -8.85 5.19 -5.88
N PRO A 217 -8.55 6.35 -5.25
CA PRO A 217 -9.39 6.86 -4.17
C PRO A 217 -10.80 7.21 -4.66
N ILE A 218 -10.94 7.71 -5.88
CA ILE A 218 -12.27 8.04 -6.45
C ILE A 218 -13.10 6.75 -6.61
N THR A 219 -12.50 5.72 -7.20
CA THR A 219 -13.19 4.43 -7.39
C THR A 219 -13.48 3.71 -6.06
N SER A 220 -12.57 3.79 -5.08
CA SER A 220 -12.79 3.24 -3.74
C SER A 220 -13.96 3.93 -3.05
N ILE A 221 -13.95 5.26 -2.97
CA ILE A 221 -15.03 6.03 -2.34
C ILE A 221 -16.39 5.75 -2.99
N ILE A 222 -16.46 5.71 -4.33
CA ILE A 222 -17.70 5.36 -5.03
C ILE A 222 -18.15 3.94 -4.70
N ALA A 223 -17.23 2.98 -4.68
CA ALA A 223 -17.56 1.60 -4.35
C ALA A 223 -18.03 1.46 -2.89
N GLU A 224 -17.41 2.15 -1.95
CA GLU A 224 -17.74 2.15 -0.54
C GLU A 224 -19.11 2.79 -0.27
N MET A 225 -19.40 3.91 -0.91
CA MET A 225 -20.74 4.53 -0.84
C MET A 225 -21.85 3.60 -1.36
N ILE A 226 -21.58 2.84 -2.43
CA ILE A 226 -22.56 1.95 -3.04
C ILE A 226 -22.68 0.62 -2.28
N LEU A 227 -21.57 0.05 -1.82
CA LEU A 227 -21.50 -1.30 -1.27
C LEU A 227 -21.63 -1.33 0.26
N LEU A 228 -21.15 -0.28 0.95
CA LEU A 228 -21.08 -0.22 2.41
C LEU A 228 -22.02 0.83 3.02
N ASP A 229 -22.76 1.58 2.19
CA ASP A 229 -23.66 2.68 2.60
C ASP A 229 -22.97 3.72 3.50
N GLU A 230 -21.66 3.95 3.28
CA GLU A 230 -20.89 4.92 4.02
C GLU A 230 -21.22 6.36 3.57
N LYS A 231 -21.35 7.27 4.54
CA LYS A 231 -21.63 8.69 4.28
C LYS A 231 -20.36 9.51 4.42
N LEU A 232 -20.03 10.26 3.37
CA LEU A 232 -18.94 11.22 3.42
C LEU A 232 -19.31 12.42 4.30
N THR A 233 -18.45 12.76 5.23
CA THR A 233 -18.56 13.99 6.01
C THR A 233 -17.90 15.15 5.28
N LEU A 234 -18.21 16.37 5.72
CA LEU A 234 -17.61 17.58 5.14
C LEU A 234 -16.08 17.59 5.35
N SER A 235 -15.61 17.15 6.50
CA SER A 235 -14.17 17.04 6.82
C SER A 235 -13.46 16.05 5.89
N MET A 236 -14.09 14.90 5.58
CA MET A 236 -13.55 13.95 4.61
C MET A 236 -13.48 14.52 3.20
N ILE A 237 -14.52 15.25 2.78
CA ILE A 237 -14.53 15.87 1.45
C ILE A 237 -13.42 16.92 1.36
N ILE A 238 -13.34 17.84 2.32
CA ILE A 238 -12.33 18.92 2.32
C ILE A 238 -10.92 18.32 2.44
N GLY A 239 -10.69 17.49 3.45
CA GLY A 239 -9.38 16.88 3.69
C GLY A 239 -8.97 15.96 2.54
N GLY A 240 -9.90 15.18 1.99
CA GLY A 240 -9.66 14.34 0.81
C GLY A 240 -9.27 15.14 -0.43
N LEU A 241 -9.98 16.25 -0.73
CA LEU A 241 -9.62 17.14 -1.82
C LEU A 241 -8.23 17.77 -1.61
N MET A 242 -7.89 18.14 -0.38
CA MET A 242 -6.55 18.66 -0.05
C MET A 242 -5.47 17.60 -0.26
N ILE A 243 -5.70 16.36 0.18
CA ILE A 243 -4.75 15.26 -0.03
C ILE A 243 -4.59 15.02 -1.54
N MET A 244 -5.67 14.86 -2.29
CA MET A 244 -5.62 14.60 -3.73
C MET A 244 -4.93 15.71 -4.52
N THR A 245 -5.23 16.98 -4.23
CA THR A 245 -4.58 18.12 -4.90
C THR A 245 -3.11 18.24 -4.52
N GLY A 246 -2.78 17.97 -3.25
CA GLY A 246 -1.41 17.88 -2.77
C GLY A 246 -0.62 16.78 -3.48
N VAL A 247 -1.18 15.56 -3.55
CA VAL A 247 -0.59 14.44 -4.29
C VAL A 247 -0.42 14.79 -5.77
N ALA A 248 -1.45 15.35 -6.42
CA ALA A 248 -1.38 15.77 -7.83
C ALA A 248 -0.20 16.72 -8.08
N SER A 249 0.01 17.69 -7.20
CA SER A 249 1.12 18.64 -7.32
C SER A 249 2.50 17.99 -7.18
N THR A 250 2.61 16.87 -6.44
CA THR A 250 3.88 16.13 -6.33
C THR A 250 4.20 15.31 -7.58
N LEU A 251 3.16 14.84 -8.29
CA LEU A 251 3.29 14.01 -9.50
C LEU A 251 3.51 14.85 -10.77
N ILE A 252 2.95 16.05 -10.81
CA ILE A 252 3.09 16.95 -11.98
C ILE A 252 4.44 17.62 -11.91
N ASN A 253 5.34 17.25 -12.83
CA ASN A 253 6.58 18.00 -13.08
C ASN A 253 6.25 19.31 -13.79
N TRP A 254 5.80 20.31 -13.03
CA TRP A 254 5.66 21.65 -13.57
C TRP A 254 7.07 22.24 -13.76
N ARG A 255 7.61 22.09 -14.95
CA ARG A 255 8.76 22.89 -15.38
C ARG A 255 8.20 24.26 -15.75
N TRP A 256 8.34 25.22 -14.87
CA TRP A 256 8.27 26.62 -15.29
C TRP A 256 9.47 26.86 -16.21
N PRO A 257 9.28 27.56 -17.36
CA PRO A 257 10.35 27.93 -18.28
C PRO A 257 11.38 28.84 -17.60
#